data_2d473ce7cd5c7d5f98751c26906725f6
#
_entry.id   2d473ce7cd5c7d5f98751c26906725f6
#
_cell.length_a   1.000
_cell.length_b   1.000
_cell.length_c   1.000
_cell.angle_alpha   90.00
_cell.angle_beta   90.00
_cell.angle_gamma   90.00
#
_symmetry.space_group_name_H-M   'P 1'
#
loop_
_entity.id
_entity.type
_entity.pdbx_description
1 polymer ?
#
loop_
_entity_poly.entity_id
_entity_poly.type
_entity_poly.pdbx_seq_one_letter_code
_entity_poly.pdbx_strand_id
1 'polypeptide(L)'
;LGVVRYAWCTSPLRRYVDLVNQRQILQVLRGESPAYASNDADLFTIVSQFETIYGTYADFQTKMERYWSLRWILQEGLREIEAIVVKGDLVRIDRLPFMQRVPGLPEDLPKGRKVLLQILGCDLVDLVMDSKLLRILDEEDESAVEEDEEEDAMPDENAPAEEKASDAPENA
;
A
#
# COMPACT_ATOMS: atom_id res chain seq x y z
N LEU A 1 5.37 1.31 12.15
CA LEU A 1 6.34 0.26 12.58
C LEU A 1 6.49 0.17 14.11
N GLY A 2 5.88 1.06 14.90
CA GLY A 2 5.90 1.00 16.37
C GLY A 2 7.27 1.17 17.05
N VAL A 3 8.28 1.63 16.33
CA VAL A 3 9.63 1.86 16.85
C VAL A 3 9.90 3.36 17.00
N VAL A 4 10.63 3.72 18.08
CA VAL A 4 10.95 5.12 18.39
C VAL A 4 11.96 5.70 17.38
N ARG A 5 12.85 4.86 16.85
CA ARG A 5 13.85 5.24 15.84
C ARG A 5 13.92 4.17 14.76
N TYR A 6 13.98 4.62 13.52
CA TYR A 6 14.10 3.75 12.36
C TYR A 6 15.20 4.27 11.44
N ALA A 7 16.09 3.40 11.02
CA ALA A 7 17.13 3.72 10.04
C ALA A 7 16.93 2.92 8.76
N TRP A 8 17.06 3.59 7.64
CA TRP A 8 17.01 2.96 6.33
C TRP A 8 18.35 2.35 5.98
N CYS A 9 18.40 1.03 5.79
CA CYS A 9 19.64 0.29 5.49
C CYS A 9 19.46 -0.82 4.46
N THR A 10 18.23 -1.04 3.96
CA THR A 10 17.88 -2.27 3.21
C THR A 10 17.97 -2.17 1.70
N SER A 11 18.16 -0.98 1.15
CA SER A 11 18.16 -0.77 -0.31
C SER A 11 19.28 0.18 -0.79
N PRO A 12 20.56 -0.14 -0.52
CA PRO A 12 21.69 0.76 -0.79
C PRO A 12 21.92 1.03 -2.28
N LEU A 13 21.44 0.17 -3.17
CA LEU A 13 21.58 0.34 -4.63
C LEU A 13 20.69 1.46 -5.19
N ARG A 14 19.57 1.75 -4.55
CA ARG A 14 18.62 2.77 -5.02
C ARG A 14 18.43 3.94 -4.07
N ARG A 15 18.89 3.82 -2.82
CA ARG A 15 18.81 4.86 -1.80
C ARG A 15 20.19 5.11 -1.22
N TYR A 16 20.78 6.25 -1.55
CA TYR A 16 22.14 6.58 -1.11
C TYR A 16 22.27 6.70 0.42
N VAL A 17 21.22 7.14 1.11
CA VAL A 17 21.20 7.20 2.58
C VAL A 17 21.33 5.82 3.22
N ASP A 18 20.84 4.76 2.60
CA ASP A 18 21.01 3.38 3.07
C ASP A 18 22.49 2.97 3.01
N LEU A 19 23.17 3.33 1.92
CA LEU A 19 24.60 3.09 1.78
C LEU A 19 25.42 3.86 2.80
N VAL A 20 25.06 5.13 3.06
CA VAL A 20 25.70 5.96 4.09
C VAL A 20 25.54 5.30 5.46
N ASN A 21 24.32 4.88 5.81
CA ASN A 21 24.05 4.21 7.09
C ASN A 21 24.83 2.90 7.22
N GLN A 22 24.87 2.07 6.18
CA GLN A 22 25.65 0.83 6.18
C GLN A 22 27.15 1.08 6.40
N ARG A 23 27.72 2.10 5.71
CA ARG A 23 29.12 2.47 5.88
C ARG A 23 29.42 2.89 7.33
N GLN A 24 28.56 3.74 7.90
CA GLN A 24 28.70 4.18 9.28
C GLN A 24 28.67 3.00 10.26
N ILE A 25 27.69 2.09 10.11
CA ILE A 25 27.57 0.90 10.95
C ILE A 25 28.81 0.01 10.83
N LEU A 26 29.29 -0.24 9.59
CA LEU A 26 30.48 -1.07 9.38
C LEU A 26 31.73 -0.48 10.01
N GLN A 27 31.94 0.84 9.96
CA GLN A 27 33.08 1.49 10.59
C GLN A 27 33.03 1.35 12.11
N VAL A 28 31.87 1.59 12.72
CA VAL A 28 31.71 1.41 14.17
C VAL A 28 31.95 -0.05 14.59
N LEU A 29 31.45 -1.03 13.82
CA LEU A 29 31.72 -2.46 14.10
C LEU A 29 33.20 -2.85 13.99
N ARG A 30 33.98 -2.13 13.18
CA ARG A 30 35.43 -2.32 13.06
C ARG A 30 36.23 -1.57 14.13
N GLY A 31 35.54 -0.83 15.01
CA GLY A 31 36.21 0.02 16.01
C GLY A 31 36.80 1.31 15.43
N GLU A 32 36.37 1.68 14.22
CA GLU A 32 36.78 2.91 13.55
C GLU A 32 35.80 4.05 13.86
N SER A 33 36.22 5.30 13.66
CA SER A 33 35.31 6.45 13.74
C SER A 33 34.33 6.44 12.57
N PRO A 34 33.06 6.82 12.80
CA PRO A 34 32.08 6.97 11.72
C PRO A 34 32.58 7.93 10.64
N ALA A 35 32.21 7.67 9.37
CA ALA A 35 32.60 8.52 8.24
C ALA A 35 32.08 9.96 8.39
N TYR A 36 30.94 10.13 9.00
CA TYR A 36 30.30 11.42 9.25
C TYR A 36 30.02 11.61 10.74
N ALA A 37 30.34 12.78 11.26
CA ALA A 37 29.90 13.21 12.58
C ALA A 37 28.41 13.64 12.55
N SER A 38 27.77 13.72 13.71
CA SER A 38 26.35 14.11 13.82
C SER A 38 26.06 15.54 13.33
N ASN A 39 27.08 16.39 13.29
CA ASN A 39 27.01 17.80 12.82
C ASN A 39 27.76 18.03 11.51
N ASP A 40 28.02 16.98 10.75
CA ASP A 40 28.74 17.05 9.47
C ASP A 40 27.87 17.71 8.40
N ALA A 41 28.41 18.72 7.72
CA ALA A 41 27.71 19.48 6.69
C ALA A 41 27.41 18.63 5.45
N ASP A 42 28.30 17.69 5.10
CA ASP A 42 28.11 16.80 3.96
C ASP A 42 26.99 15.80 4.26
N LEU A 43 26.94 15.27 5.47
CA LEU A 43 25.84 14.39 5.91
C LEU A 43 24.50 15.11 5.82
N PHE A 44 24.44 16.36 6.33
CA PHE A 44 23.22 17.16 6.25
C PHE A 44 22.80 17.42 4.80
N THR A 45 23.75 17.72 3.92
CA THR A 45 23.48 17.92 2.49
C THR A 45 22.93 16.65 1.82
N ILE A 46 23.53 15.49 2.12
CA ILE A 46 23.08 14.18 1.60
C ILE A 46 21.64 13.90 2.03
N VAL A 47 21.31 14.08 3.31
CA VAL A 47 19.98 13.83 3.86
C VAL A 47 18.94 14.77 3.23
N SER A 48 19.24 16.07 3.19
CA SER A 48 18.33 17.09 2.65
C SER A 48 18.04 16.88 1.16
N GLN A 49 19.07 16.58 0.35
CA GLN A 49 18.89 16.25 -1.06
C GLN A 49 18.06 14.97 -1.25
N PHE A 50 18.34 13.96 -0.44
CA PHE A 50 17.59 12.72 -0.49
C PHE A 50 16.10 12.95 -0.16
N GLU A 51 15.79 13.68 0.92
CA GLU A 51 14.41 13.97 1.31
C GLU A 51 13.66 14.70 0.19
N THR A 52 14.30 15.65 -0.47
CA THR A 52 13.70 16.40 -1.59
C THR A 52 13.39 15.49 -2.78
N ILE A 53 14.36 14.69 -3.21
CA ILE A 53 14.22 13.80 -4.39
C ILE A 53 13.24 12.66 -4.09
N TYR A 54 13.37 12.05 -2.91
CA TYR A 54 12.51 10.95 -2.50
C TYR A 54 11.06 11.41 -2.29
N GLY A 55 10.86 12.59 -1.72
CA GLY A 55 9.52 13.19 -1.57
C GLY A 55 8.85 13.41 -2.92
N THR A 56 9.57 13.97 -3.89
CA THR A 56 9.07 14.15 -5.26
C THR A 56 8.70 12.82 -5.93
N TYR A 57 9.55 11.81 -5.75
CA TYR A 57 9.28 10.47 -6.30
C TYR A 57 8.04 9.83 -5.64
N ALA A 58 7.94 9.89 -4.32
CA ALA A 58 6.80 9.32 -3.58
C ALA A 58 5.48 10.01 -3.96
N ASP A 59 5.50 11.34 -4.12
CA ASP A 59 4.34 12.11 -4.56
C ASP A 59 3.92 11.74 -5.98
N PHE A 60 4.89 11.60 -6.90
CA PHE A 60 4.63 11.13 -8.25
C PHE A 60 4.02 9.72 -8.26
N GLN A 61 4.58 8.79 -7.49
CA GLN A 61 4.06 7.43 -7.38
C GLN A 61 2.61 7.43 -6.89
N THR A 62 2.32 8.17 -5.82
CA THR A 62 0.97 8.27 -5.26
C THR A 62 -0.03 8.84 -6.28
N LYS A 63 0.37 9.86 -7.05
CA LYS A 63 -0.46 10.43 -8.11
C LYS A 63 -0.71 9.44 -9.24
N MET A 64 0.31 8.67 -9.63
CA MET A 64 0.17 7.64 -10.67
C MET A 64 -0.72 6.48 -10.22
N GLU A 65 -0.57 6.01 -9.01
CA GLU A 65 -1.46 4.98 -8.43
C GLU A 65 -2.92 5.47 -8.43
N ARG A 66 -3.13 6.72 -8.02
CA ARG A 66 -4.46 7.34 -8.04
C ARG A 66 -5.01 7.49 -9.46
N TYR A 67 -4.20 7.95 -10.41
CA TYR A 67 -4.59 8.08 -11.82
C TYR A 67 -5.06 6.74 -12.39
N TRP A 68 -4.28 5.68 -12.21
CA TRP A 68 -4.61 4.37 -12.75
C TRP A 68 -5.83 3.76 -12.05
N SER A 69 -6.00 3.99 -10.76
CA SER A 69 -7.20 3.57 -10.02
C SER A 69 -8.46 4.25 -10.56
N LEU A 70 -8.43 5.57 -10.75
CA LEU A 70 -9.56 6.32 -11.31
C LEU A 70 -9.84 5.90 -12.76
N ARG A 71 -8.80 5.67 -13.55
CA ARG A 71 -8.95 5.19 -14.93
C ARG A 71 -9.58 3.82 -14.98
N TRP A 72 -9.20 2.92 -14.09
CA TRP A 72 -9.79 1.60 -13.97
C TRP A 72 -11.27 1.68 -13.59
N ILE A 73 -11.65 2.49 -12.61
CA ILE A 73 -13.05 2.74 -12.24
C ILE A 73 -13.87 3.17 -13.46
N LEU A 74 -13.35 4.10 -14.26
CA LEU A 74 -14.02 4.56 -15.49
C LEU A 74 -14.12 3.47 -16.56
N GLN A 75 -13.08 2.67 -16.72
CA GLN A 75 -13.01 1.58 -17.71
C GLN A 75 -14.02 0.48 -17.38
N GLU A 76 -14.10 0.08 -16.10
CA GLU A 76 -15.07 -0.93 -15.62
C GLU A 76 -16.50 -0.35 -15.51
N GLY A 77 -16.66 0.96 -15.62
CA GLY A 77 -17.96 1.64 -15.54
C GLY A 77 -18.60 1.51 -14.16
N LEU A 78 -17.76 1.45 -13.10
CA LEU A 78 -18.24 1.26 -11.74
C LEU A 78 -19.06 2.48 -11.30
N ARG A 79 -20.24 2.21 -10.77
CA ARG A 79 -21.15 3.22 -10.21
C ARG A 79 -21.14 3.24 -8.69
N GLU A 80 -20.73 2.15 -8.09
CA GLU A 80 -20.68 1.94 -6.66
C GLU A 80 -19.33 1.32 -6.30
N ILE A 81 -18.82 1.65 -5.12
CA ILE A 81 -17.55 1.12 -4.64
C ILE A 81 -17.56 1.05 -3.12
N GLU A 82 -17.00 -0.02 -2.58
CA GLU A 82 -16.85 -0.19 -1.16
C GLU A 82 -15.65 0.61 -0.64
N ALA A 83 -15.77 1.08 0.59
CA ALA A 83 -14.72 1.81 1.27
C ALA A 83 -14.75 1.53 2.77
N ILE A 84 -13.60 1.68 3.40
CA ILE A 84 -13.40 1.46 4.84
C ILE A 84 -13.13 2.79 5.51
N VAL A 85 -13.91 3.13 6.53
CA VAL A 85 -13.74 4.36 7.31
C VAL A 85 -12.41 4.33 8.05
N VAL A 86 -11.58 5.35 7.82
CA VAL A 86 -10.29 5.52 8.50
C VAL A 86 -10.44 6.47 9.69
N LYS A 87 -11.03 7.64 9.46
CA LYS A 87 -11.28 8.64 10.51
C LYS A 87 -12.19 9.75 9.96
N GLY A 88 -13.32 10.03 10.65
CA GLY A 88 -14.27 11.06 10.25
C GLY A 88 -14.75 10.85 8.81
N ASP A 89 -14.57 11.84 7.96
CA ASP A 89 -14.94 11.82 6.54
C ASP A 89 -13.92 11.10 5.62
N LEU A 90 -12.77 10.65 6.16
CA LEU A 90 -11.71 10.00 5.40
C LEU A 90 -11.96 8.50 5.31
N VAL A 91 -12.05 8.00 4.10
CA VAL A 91 -12.21 6.58 3.80
C VAL A 91 -11.04 6.08 2.95
N ARG A 92 -10.73 4.79 3.08
CA ARG A 92 -9.86 4.05 2.15
C ARG A 92 -10.76 3.27 1.21
N ILE A 93 -10.56 3.46 -0.07
CA ILE A 93 -11.29 2.69 -1.08
C ILE A 93 -10.83 1.22 -1.02
N ASP A 94 -11.78 0.31 -1.00
CA ASP A 94 -11.45 -1.11 -0.96
C ASP A 94 -10.79 -1.55 -2.26
N ARG A 95 -9.79 -2.46 -2.16
CA ARG A 95 -8.98 -2.99 -3.28
C ARG A 95 -8.21 -1.94 -4.10
N LEU A 96 -8.34 -0.64 -3.81
CA LEU A 96 -7.61 0.41 -4.51
C LEU A 96 -6.67 1.17 -3.57
N PRO A 97 -5.45 1.52 -4.03
CA PRO A 97 -4.41 2.08 -3.17
C PRO A 97 -4.59 3.59 -2.94
N PHE A 98 -5.80 4.09 -2.70
CA PHE A 98 -5.96 5.49 -2.37
C PHE A 98 -7.02 5.76 -1.30
N MET A 99 -6.86 6.88 -0.64
CA MET A 99 -7.82 7.40 0.34
C MET A 99 -8.56 8.61 -0.24
N GLN A 100 -9.78 8.82 0.24
CA GLN A 100 -10.62 9.92 -0.18
C GLN A 100 -11.44 10.47 0.98
N ARG A 101 -11.75 11.76 0.91
CA ARG A 101 -12.76 12.38 1.76
C ARG A 101 -14.13 12.29 1.10
N VAL A 102 -15.12 11.88 1.87
CA VAL A 102 -16.50 11.74 1.43
C VAL A 102 -17.37 12.72 2.23
N PRO A 103 -17.78 13.82 1.62
CA PRO A 103 -18.65 14.78 2.31
C PRO A 103 -19.97 14.14 2.76
N GLY A 104 -20.41 14.48 3.98
CA GLY A 104 -21.67 13.98 4.52
C GLY A 104 -21.59 12.59 5.14
N LEU A 105 -20.41 12.06 5.37
CA LEU A 105 -20.23 10.87 6.18
C LEU A 105 -20.52 11.21 7.65
N PRO A 106 -21.31 10.40 8.40
CA PRO A 106 -21.52 10.62 9.83
C PRO A 106 -20.20 10.60 10.61
N GLU A 107 -20.00 11.60 11.49
CA GLU A 107 -18.74 11.75 12.25
C GLU A 107 -18.54 10.68 13.32
N ASP A 108 -19.61 10.01 13.73
CA ASP A 108 -19.64 8.97 14.76
C ASP A 108 -19.37 7.55 14.24
N LEU A 109 -19.10 7.40 12.93
CA LEU A 109 -18.78 6.10 12.38
C LEU A 109 -17.45 5.56 12.94
N PRO A 110 -17.45 4.33 13.48
CA PRO A 110 -16.24 3.73 14.01
C PRO A 110 -15.21 3.48 12.89
N LYS A 111 -13.94 3.58 13.27
CA LYS A 111 -12.83 3.20 12.38
C LYS A 111 -12.95 1.72 12.00
N GLY A 112 -12.74 1.41 10.73
CA GLY A 112 -12.85 0.06 10.18
C GLY A 112 -14.23 -0.28 9.64
N ARG A 113 -15.25 0.58 9.84
CA ARG A 113 -16.60 0.35 9.29
C ARG A 113 -16.57 0.40 7.77
N LYS A 114 -17.19 -0.57 7.14
CA LYS A 114 -17.40 -0.61 5.68
C LYS A 114 -18.60 0.26 5.29
N VAL A 115 -18.46 0.94 4.19
CA VAL A 115 -19.49 1.80 3.60
C VAL A 115 -19.53 1.60 2.10
N LEU A 116 -20.71 1.65 1.53
CA LEU A 116 -20.90 1.66 0.09
C LEU A 116 -21.04 3.11 -0.38
N LEU A 117 -20.21 3.49 -1.33
CA LEU A 117 -20.19 4.82 -1.93
C LEU A 117 -20.77 4.76 -3.33
N GLN A 118 -21.60 5.75 -3.69
CA GLN A 118 -21.98 5.98 -5.06
C GLN A 118 -20.97 6.92 -5.72
N ILE A 119 -20.42 6.53 -6.86
CA ILE A 119 -19.52 7.33 -7.68
C ILE A 119 -20.38 8.25 -8.54
N LEU A 120 -20.14 9.56 -8.45
CA LEU A 120 -20.83 10.59 -9.23
C LEU A 120 -20.03 10.98 -10.46
N GLY A 121 -18.69 10.94 -10.38
CA GLY A 121 -17.78 11.25 -11.45
C GLY A 121 -16.33 11.04 -11.07
N CYS A 122 -15.46 10.95 -12.08
CA CYS A 122 -14.02 10.92 -11.91
C CYS A 122 -13.36 11.93 -12.86
N ASP A 123 -12.49 12.77 -12.33
CA ASP A 123 -11.62 13.66 -13.09
C ASP A 123 -10.19 13.12 -13.08
N LEU A 124 -9.67 12.79 -14.27
CA LEU A 124 -8.31 12.25 -14.42
C LEU A 124 -7.23 13.33 -14.47
N VAL A 125 -7.60 14.59 -14.64
CA VAL A 125 -6.64 15.71 -14.65
C VAL A 125 -6.37 16.18 -13.24
N ASP A 126 -7.44 16.43 -12.48
CA ASP A 126 -7.36 16.85 -11.09
C ASP A 126 -7.21 15.65 -10.12
N LEU A 127 -7.31 14.43 -10.64
CA LEU A 127 -7.24 13.18 -9.87
C LEU A 127 -8.28 13.12 -8.74
N VAL A 128 -9.50 13.54 -9.05
CA VAL A 128 -10.61 13.60 -8.11
C VAL A 128 -11.68 12.56 -8.48
N MET A 129 -12.24 11.91 -7.46
CA MET A 129 -13.44 11.10 -7.59
C MET A 129 -14.54 11.75 -6.74
N ASP A 130 -15.60 12.19 -7.39
CA ASP A 130 -16.78 12.67 -6.68
C ASP A 130 -17.64 11.49 -6.24
N SER A 131 -17.89 11.39 -4.96
CA SER A 131 -18.67 10.30 -4.39
C SER A 131 -19.52 10.76 -3.23
N LYS A 132 -20.58 10.01 -2.96
CA LYS A 132 -21.43 10.21 -1.78
C LYS A 132 -21.72 8.88 -1.10
N LEU A 133 -22.01 8.93 0.20
CA LEU A 133 -22.46 7.78 0.95
C LEU A 133 -23.79 7.27 0.37
N LEU A 134 -23.86 5.99 0.04
CA LEU A 134 -25.08 5.32 -0.37
C LEU A 134 -25.71 4.59 0.83
N ARG A 135 -24.92 3.75 1.48
CA ARG A 135 -25.32 3.04 2.71
C ARG A 135 -24.10 2.64 3.55
N ILE A 136 -24.36 2.35 4.82
CA ILE A 136 -23.39 1.71 5.71
C ILE A 136 -23.60 0.21 5.60
N LEU A 137 -22.52 -0.55 5.42
CA LEU A 137 -22.58 -2.00 5.34
C LEU A 137 -22.58 -2.60 6.75
N ASP A 138 -23.49 -3.50 7.05
CA ASP A 138 -23.52 -4.25 8.29
C ASP A 138 -22.66 -5.51 8.19
N GLU A 139 -22.22 -6.08 9.32
CA GLU A 139 -21.36 -7.27 9.34
C GLU A 139 -22.04 -8.50 8.69
N GLU A 140 -23.37 -8.52 8.62
CA GLU A 140 -24.14 -9.57 7.95
C GLU A 140 -24.11 -9.46 6.41
N ASP A 141 -23.85 -8.29 5.87
CA ASP A 141 -23.68 -8.07 4.42
C ASP A 141 -22.32 -8.59 3.89
N GLU A 142 -21.34 -8.83 4.78
CA GLU A 142 -20.01 -9.34 4.39
C GLU A 142 -20.05 -10.80 3.94
N SER A 143 -20.91 -11.64 4.53
CA SER A 143 -21.00 -13.06 4.19
C SER A 143 -21.60 -13.31 2.79
N ALA A 144 -22.45 -12.41 2.31
CA ALA A 144 -23.09 -12.55 1.00
C ALA A 144 -22.18 -12.22 -0.18
N VAL A 145 -21.11 -11.39 0.06
CA VAL A 145 -20.18 -10.98 -0.99
C VAL A 145 -19.04 -12.00 -1.15
N GLU A 146 -18.65 -12.68 -0.05
CA GLU A 146 -17.61 -13.71 -0.09
C GLU A 146 -18.12 -15.01 -0.77
N GLU A 147 -19.41 -15.33 -0.66
CA GLU A 147 -20.01 -16.52 -1.31
C GLU A 147 -20.11 -16.38 -2.84
N ASP A 148 -20.29 -15.15 -3.36
CA ASP A 148 -20.32 -14.90 -4.81
C ASP A 148 -18.90 -14.93 -5.45
N GLU A 149 -17.82 -14.72 -4.67
CA GLU A 149 -16.44 -14.78 -5.19
C GLU A 149 -15.87 -16.21 -5.22
N GLU A 150 -16.37 -17.14 -4.39
CA GLU A 150 -15.95 -18.54 -4.42
C GLU A 150 -16.57 -19.33 -5.59
N GLU A 151 -17.73 -18.90 -6.13
CA GLU A 151 -18.35 -19.57 -7.28
C GLU A 151 -17.69 -19.24 -8.63
N ASP A 152 -16.93 -18.13 -8.75
CA ASP A 152 -16.25 -17.73 -10.00
C ASP A 152 -14.78 -18.17 -10.11
N ALA A 153 -14.24 -18.85 -9.08
CA ALA A 153 -12.91 -19.43 -9.13
C ALA A 153 -12.94 -20.75 -9.93
N MET A 154 -12.80 -20.65 -11.24
CA MET A 154 -12.58 -21.83 -12.10
C MET A 154 -11.29 -22.54 -11.68
N PRO A 155 -11.30 -23.88 -11.55
CA PRO A 155 -10.08 -24.62 -11.20
C PRO A 155 -9.05 -24.50 -12.31
N ASP A 156 -7.84 -24.09 -11.95
CA ASP A 156 -6.68 -24.03 -12.82
C ASP A 156 -6.29 -25.45 -13.29
N GLU A 157 -6.63 -25.79 -14.53
CA GLU A 157 -6.34 -27.09 -15.16
C GLU A 157 -4.84 -27.34 -15.42
N ASN A 158 -3.93 -26.48 -14.97
CA ASN A 158 -2.51 -26.52 -15.31
C ASN A 158 -1.56 -26.66 -14.10
N ALA A 159 -2.01 -27.28 -13.01
CA ALA A 159 -1.11 -27.64 -11.92
C ALA A 159 -0.27 -28.88 -12.31
N PRO A 160 1.06 -28.82 -12.26
CA PRO A 160 1.90 -29.97 -12.59
C PRO A 160 1.73 -31.06 -11.55
N ALA A 161 1.48 -32.30 -12.02
CA ALA A 161 1.36 -33.49 -11.18
C ALA A 161 2.63 -33.72 -10.35
N GLU A 162 2.48 -33.71 -9.02
CA GLU A 162 3.54 -34.17 -8.12
C GLU A 162 3.80 -35.66 -8.31
N GLU A 163 4.99 -35.98 -8.81
CA GLU A 163 5.49 -37.33 -8.98
C GLU A 163 5.80 -37.94 -7.60
N LYS A 164 4.94 -38.81 -7.11
CA LYS A 164 5.16 -39.56 -5.89
C LYS A 164 6.30 -40.55 -6.12
N ALA A 165 7.47 -40.26 -5.61
CA ALA A 165 8.56 -41.22 -5.49
C ALA A 165 8.12 -42.38 -4.58
N SER A 166 7.99 -43.57 -5.16
CA SER A 166 7.74 -44.80 -4.43
C SER A 166 9.07 -45.32 -3.84
N ASP A 167 9.13 -45.29 -2.54
CA ASP A 167 10.16 -45.92 -1.74
C ASP A 167 9.94 -47.42 -1.78
N ALA A 168 10.88 -48.18 -2.35
CA ALA A 168 10.89 -49.63 -2.33
C ALA A 168 11.99 -50.11 -1.34
N PRO A 169 11.71 -51.05 -0.43
CA PRO A 169 12.69 -51.48 0.55
C PRO A 169 13.66 -52.50 -0.07
N GLU A 170 14.92 -52.25 0.13
CA GLU A 170 16.02 -53.14 -0.12
C GLU A 170 16.05 -54.26 0.94
N ASN A 171 15.90 -55.53 0.50
CA ASN A 171 16.15 -56.73 1.28
C ASN A 171 17.13 -57.63 0.50
N ALA A 172 18.22 -57.94 1.13
CA ALA A 172 19.14 -59.08 1.13
C ALA A 172 20.60 -58.69 0.97
#